data_d7bc7c09cd757b53ca09a462ea3207e5
#
_entry.id   d7bc7c09cd757b53ca09a462ea3207e5
#
_cell.length_a   1.000
_cell.length_b   1.000
_cell.length_c   1.000
_cell.angle_alpha   90.00
_cell.angle_beta   90.00
_cell.angle_gamma   90.00
#
_symmetry.space_group_name_H-M   'P 1'
#
loop_
_entity.id
_entity.type
_entity.pdbx_description
1 polymer ?
#
loop_
_entity_poly.entity_id
_entity_poly.type
_entity_poly.pdbx_seq_one_letter_code
_entity_poly.pdbx_strand_id
1 'polypeptide(L)'
;MRLIDLSQPLCQDTPFWPLYPPFEVKYIKRKPEHGVNAQYIMTSNHIGTHLDAPRHFVTNGKDIESIPLEWLYGPGVIVDVSDVGDLGLYTPEIVEKRVDLHNGDILVVHTGWHKYAWYQPEGMADEERYIHLHPGPSREWVDWLISRKIKVWGVDAVSTDHP
;
A
#
# COMPACT_ATOMS: atom_id res chain seq x y z
N MET A 1 7.04 -3.13 -24.39
CA MET A 1 6.71 -3.21 -22.95
C MET A 1 6.57 -1.78 -22.45
N ARG A 2 5.54 -1.45 -21.71
CA ARG A 2 5.33 -0.14 -21.07
C ARG A 2 5.57 -0.31 -19.56
N LEU A 3 6.47 0.51 -18.98
CA LEU A 3 6.64 0.62 -17.54
C LEU A 3 5.70 1.70 -17.01
N ILE A 4 5.03 1.41 -15.91
CA ILE A 4 4.15 2.35 -15.21
C ILE A 4 4.58 2.32 -13.74
N ASP A 5 4.95 3.48 -13.21
CA ASP A 5 5.21 3.64 -11.78
C ASP A 5 3.86 3.87 -11.08
N LEU A 6 3.53 2.99 -10.16
CA LEU A 6 2.32 3.07 -9.33
C LEU A 6 2.63 3.60 -7.93
N SER A 7 3.89 3.96 -7.65
CA SER A 7 4.27 4.47 -6.33
C SER A 7 3.75 5.89 -6.12
N GLN A 8 3.31 6.15 -4.90
CA GLN A 8 3.02 7.51 -4.47
C GLN A 8 4.34 8.31 -4.34
N PRO A 9 4.34 9.61 -4.70
CA PRO A 9 5.47 10.47 -4.38
C PRO A 9 5.75 10.48 -2.87
N LEU A 10 7.02 10.31 -2.48
CA LEU A 10 7.42 10.41 -1.09
C LEU A 10 7.81 11.87 -0.78
N CYS A 11 6.97 12.57 -0.06
CA CYS A 11 7.12 13.98 0.32
C CYS A 11 6.46 14.26 1.67
N GLN A 12 6.48 15.51 2.11
CA GLN A 12 5.89 15.90 3.40
C GLN A 12 4.38 15.64 3.50
N ASP A 13 3.69 15.63 2.35
CA ASP A 13 2.25 15.38 2.27
C ASP A 13 1.91 13.90 1.99
N THR A 14 2.89 13.00 2.05
CA THR A 14 2.64 11.58 1.84
C THR A 14 1.83 11.00 3.01
N PRO A 15 0.75 10.27 2.74
CA PRO A 15 -0.06 9.64 3.77
C PRO A 15 0.76 8.72 4.67
N PHE A 16 0.54 8.82 5.97
CA PHE A 16 1.14 7.98 7.00
C PHE A 16 0.09 7.54 8.02
N TRP A 17 0.38 6.51 8.78
CA TRP A 17 -0.51 6.10 9.86
C TRP A 17 -0.58 7.18 10.95
N PRO A 18 -1.78 7.60 11.40
CA PRO A 18 -1.94 8.79 12.28
C PRO A 18 -1.13 8.81 13.58
N LEU A 19 -0.72 7.64 14.06
CA LEU A 19 0.08 7.51 15.28
C LEU A 19 1.59 7.50 15.03
N TYR A 20 2.02 7.58 13.78
CA TYR A 20 3.43 7.59 13.41
C TYR A 20 3.93 9.00 13.13
N PRO A 21 5.24 9.25 13.26
CA PRO A 21 5.78 10.56 12.90
C PRO A 21 5.67 10.81 11.39
N PRO A 22 5.38 12.05 10.99
CA PRO A 22 5.32 12.43 9.58
C PRO A 22 6.68 12.33 8.91
N PHE A 23 6.67 12.32 7.57
CA PHE A 23 7.88 12.42 6.77
C PHE A 23 8.53 13.80 6.97
N GLU A 24 9.80 13.80 7.36
CA GLU A 24 10.60 15.01 7.45
C GLU A 24 11.77 14.97 6.46
N VAL A 25 11.99 16.11 5.79
CA VAL A 25 13.14 16.29 4.92
C VAL A 25 13.81 17.63 5.22
N LYS A 26 15.15 17.60 5.43
CA LYS A 26 15.97 18.79 5.67
C LYS A 26 17.15 18.79 4.71
N TYR A 27 17.39 19.92 4.04
CA TYR A 27 18.62 20.09 3.27
C TYR A 27 19.80 20.28 4.22
N ILE A 28 20.80 19.41 4.13
CA ILE A 28 22.08 19.52 4.83
C ILE A 28 23.17 20.13 3.97
N LYS A 29 22.98 20.09 2.63
CA LYS A 29 23.80 20.82 1.64
C LYS A 29 22.92 21.36 0.55
N ARG A 30 23.29 22.53 0.03
CA ARG A 30 22.65 23.17 -1.13
C ARG A 30 23.70 23.50 -2.19
N LYS A 31 23.40 23.25 -3.44
CA LYS A 31 24.34 23.41 -4.55
C LYS A 31 24.98 24.81 -4.62
N PRO A 32 24.25 25.93 -4.45
CA PRO A 32 24.87 27.25 -4.51
C PRO A 32 25.98 27.48 -3.48
N GLU A 33 25.87 26.85 -2.31
CA GLU A 33 26.81 27.06 -1.20
C GLU A 33 27.87 25.94 -1.10
N HIS A 34 27.49 24.72 -1.48
CA HIS A 34 28.26 23.53 -1.20
C HIS A 34 28.65 22.74 -2.47
N GLY A 35 28.23 23.19 -3.65
CA GLY A 35 28.46 22.49 -4.92
C GLY A 35 27.61 21.24 -5.16
N VAL A 36 26.89 20.75 -4.14
CA VAL A 36 26.00 19.59 -4.19
C VAL A 36 24.72 19.83 -3.39
N ASN A 37 23.66 19.08 -3.70
CA ASN A 37 22.49 18.98 -2.87
C ASN A 37 22.53 17.67 -2.08
N ALA A 38 22.29 17.74 -0.78
CA ALA A 38 22.10 16.57 0.06
C ALA A 38 21.00 16.83 1.08
N GLN A 39 20.21 15.80 1.36
CA GLN A 39 19.09 15.85 2.29
C GLN A 39 19.27 14.84 3.39
N TYR A 40 18.79 15.19 4.57
CA TYR A 40 18.50 14.25 5.65
C TYR A 40 17.01 13.94 5.62
N ILE A 41 16.68 12.65 5.67
CA ILE A 41 15.30 12.16 5.64
C ILE A 41 15.05 11.41 6.94
N MET A 42 13.95 11.75 7.61
CA MET A 42 13.42 11.01 8.75
C MET A 42 12.00 10.57 8.42
N THR A 43 11.74 9.28 8.56
CA THR A 43 10.45 8.69 8.21
C THR A 43 10.23 7.40 8.97
N SER A 44 8.96 7.03 9.18
CA SER A 44 8.63 5.64 9.52
C SER A 44 8.75 4.77 8.25
N ASN A 45 8.78 3.47 8.43
CA ASN A 45 8.77 2.51 7.31
C ASN A 45 7.35 2.26 6.77
N HIS A 46 6.31 2.69 7.48
CA HIS A 46 4.90 2.56 7.08
C HIS A 46 4.39 3.92 6.59
N ILE A 47 4.81 4.31 5.40
CA ILE A 47 4.43 5.57 4.76
C ILE A 47 4.36 5.42 3.25
N GLY A 48 3.32 6.00 2.64
CA GLY A 48 3.14 5.96 1.19
C GLY A 48 3.10 4.53 0.65
N THR A 49 3.66 4.32 -0.52
CA THR A 49 3.74 2.97 -1.13
C THR A 49 4.90 2.20 -0.53
N HIS A 50 4.60 1.19 0.25
CA HIS A 50 5.59 0.35 0.94
C HIS A 50 5.15 -1.11 0.99
N LEU A 51 6.05 -1.97 1.45
CA LEU A 51 5.81 -3.39 1.66
C LEU A 51 6.06 -3.73 3.12
N ASP A 52 5.09 -4.40 3.76
CA ASP A 52 5.24 -4.92 5.10
C ASP A 52 5.90 -6.30 5.09
N ALA A 53 6.89 -6.48 5.95
CA ALA A 53 7.44 -7.78 6.23
C ALA A 53 6.61 -8.51 7.29
N PRO A 54 6.63 -9.85 7.34
CA PRO A 54 5.92 -10.62 8.38
C PRO A 54 6.22 -10.17 9.80
N ARG A 55 7.41 -9.63 10.06
CA ARG A 55 7.81 -9.12 11.37
C ARG A 55 6.97 -7.94 11.85
N HIS A 56 6.27 -7.27 10.96
CA HIS A 56 5.39 -6.16 11.36
C HIS A 56 4.32 -6.61 12.36
N PHE A 57 3.73 -7.78 12.14
CA PHE A 57 2.66 -8.32 13.00
C PHE A 57 3.03 -9.63 13.73
N VAL A 58 4.07 -10.33 13.27
CA VAL A 58 4.41 -11.66 13.79
C VAL A 58 5.67 -11.60 14.63
N THR A 59 5.58 -11.91 15.92
CA THR A 59 6.75 -12.06 16.79
C THR A 59 7.69 -13.12 16.20
N ASN A 60 8.95 -12.77 15.99
CA ASN A 60 9.94 -13.58 15.28
C ASN A 60 9.63 -13.83 13.80
N GLY A 61 8.73 -13.04 13.19
CA GLY A 61 8.52 -13.02 11.75
C GLY A 61 9.79 -12.64 10.98
N LYS A 62 9.83 -12.99 9.71
CA LYS A 62 10.95 -12.64 8.82
C LYS A 62 11.01 -11.14 8.59
N ASP A 63 12.22 -10.59 8.60
CA ASP A 63 12.50 -9.23 8.15
C ASP A 63 12.43 -9.11 6.63
N ILE A 64 12.32 -7.89 6.13
CA ILE A 64 12.23 -7.60 4.70
C ILE A 64 13.41 -8.16 3.90
N GLU A 65 14.61 -8.15 4.46
CA GLU A 65 15.83 -8.70 3.84
C GLU A 65 15.78 -10.22 3.61
N SER A 66 14.90 -10.92 4.34
CA SER A 66 14.70 -12.37 4.23
C SER A 66 13.65 -12.76 3.20
N ILE A 67 12.97 -11.79 2.58
CA ILE A 67 11.95 -12.06 1.55
C ILE A 67 12.67 -12.28 0.22
N PRO A 68 12.47 -13.44 -0.43
CA PRO A 68 13.07 -13.70 -1.74
C PRO A 68 12.58 -12.67 -2.77
N LEU A 69 13.51 -12.12 -3.57
CA LEU A 69 13.16 -11.14 -4.61
C LEU A 69 12.19 -11.71 -5.64
N GLU A 70 12.19 -13.01 -5.84
CA GLU A 70 11.25 -13.72 -6.73
C GLU A 70 9.78 -13.60 -6.29
N TRP A 71 9.56 -13.25 -5.01
CA TRP A 71 8.20 -12.97 -4.53
C TRP A 71 7.71 -11.59 -4.96
N LEU A 72 8.64 -10.66 -5.15
CA LEU A 72 8.35 -9.26 -5.48
C LEU A 72 8.25 -9.01 -6.99
N TYR A 73 8.40 -10.08 -7.79
CA TYR A 73 8.36 -10.02 -9.24
C TYR A 73 7.60 -11.21 -9.83
N GLY A 74 6.77 -10.95 -10.83
CA GLY A 74 6.06 -11.99 -11.55
C GLY A 74 4.76 -11.53 -12.19
N PRO A 75 3.99 -12.45 -12.74
CA PRO A 75 2.62 -12.18 -13.17
C PRO A 75 1.79 -11.64 -12.01
N GLY A 76 0.81 -10.83 -12.35
CA GLY A 76 -0.10 -10.29 -11.35
C GLY A 76 -1.34 -9.70 -12.00
N VAL A 77 -2.35 -9.49 -11.18
CA VAL A 77 -3.63 -8.91 -11.59
C VAL A 77 -4.00 -7.74 -10.69
N ILE A 78 -4.70 -6.79 -11.27
CA ILE A 78 -5.36 -5.71 -10.53
C ILE A 78 -6.86 -5.98 -10.60
N VAL A 79 -7.50 -6.13 -9.46
CA VAL A 79 -8.95 -6.28 -9.36
C VAL A 79 -9.58 -4.98 -8.89
N ASP A 80 -10.55 -4.47 -9.64
CA ASP A 80 -11.33 -3.30 -9.24
C ASP A 80 -12.50 -3.75 -8.35
N VAL A 81 -12.50 -3.24 -7.10
CA VAL A 81 -13.56 -3.44 -6.11
C VAL A 81 -14.10 -2.09 -5.59
N SER A 82 -13.91 -1.02 -6.34
CA SER A 82 -14.31 0.34 -5.93
C SER A 82 -15.81 0.53 -5.70
N ASP A 83 -16.62 -0.42 -6.14
CA ASP A 83 -18.07 -0.47 -5.94
C ASP A 83 -18.53 -1.00 -4.58
N VAL A 84 -17.63 -1.57 -3.76
CA VAL A 84 -18.03 -2.06 -2.43
C VAL A 84 -18.30 -0.93 -1.42
N GLY A 85 -17.73 0.26 -1.64
CA GLY A 85 -18.06 1.46 -0.86
C GLY A 85 -17.51 1.48 0.56
N ASP A 86 -18.06 2.40 1.38
CA ASP A 86 -17.66 2.63 2.76
C ASP A 86 -17.87 1.38 3.61
N LEU A 87 -16.82 0.98 4.34
CA LEU A 87 -16.83 -0.23 5.17
C LEU A 87 -17.26 -1.50 4.42
N GLY A 88 -17.18 -1.46 3.08
CA GLY A 88 -17.52 -2.61 2.26
C GLY A 88 -16.52 -3.74 2.39
N LEU A 89 -17.01 -4.98 2.25
CA LEU A 89 -16.14 -6.16 2.27
C LEU A 89 -15.88 -6.65 0.84
N TYR A 90 -14.62 -6.81 0.48
CA TYR A 90 -14.25 -7.56 -0.71
C TYR A 90 -13.91 -9.01 -0.34
N THR A 91 -14.39 -9.94 -1.14
CA THR A 91 -14.32 -11.39 -0.86
C THR A 91 -13.57 -12.13 -1.97
N PRO A 92 -13.10 -13.35 -1.71
CA PRO A 92 -12.55 -14.23 -2.74
C PRO A 92 -13.43 -14.37 -3.97
N GLU A 93 -14.74 -14.52 -3.77
CA GLU A 93 -15.70 -14.71 -4.88
C GLU A 93 -15.81 -13.47 -5.76
N ILE A 94 -15.69 -12.27 -5.18
CA ILE A 94 -15.66 -11.03 -5.95
C ILE A 94 -14.45 -11.01 -6.87
N VAL A 95 -13.27 -11.36 -6.35
CA VAL A 95 -12.04 -11.40 -7.13
C VAL A 95 -12.13 -12.45 -8.24
N GLU A 96 -12.49 -13.68 -7.90
CA GLU A 96 -12.57 -14.80 -8.84
C GLU A 96 -13.60 -14.59 -9.98
N LYS A 97 -14.62 -13.76 -9.73
CA LYS A 97 -15.58 -13.36 -10.77
C LYS A 97 -15.07 -12.26 -11.69
N ARG A 98 -14.11 -11.45 -11.23
CA ARG A 98 -13.68 -10.23 -11.96
C ARG A 98 -12.38 -10.41 -12.72
N VAL A 99 -11.47 -11.26 -12.22
CA VAL A 99 -10.14 -11.45 -12.80
C VAL A 99 -9.76 -12.93 -12.85
N ASP A 100 -8.93 -13.27 -13.84
CA ASP A 100 -8.34 -14.60 -13.94
C ASP A 100 -7.03 -14.63 -13.10
N LEU A 101 -7.16 -15.11 -11.86
CA LEU A 101 -6.09 -15.16 -10.88
C LEU A 101 -5.49 -16.57 -10.81
N HIS A 102 -4.18 -16.66 -11.01
CA HIS A 102 -3.45 -17.91 -10.93
C HIS A 102 -2.67 -18.06 -9.62
N ASN A 103 -2.37 -19.31 -9.28
CA ASN A 103 -1.55 -19.58 -8.10
C ASN A 103 -0.15 -18.96 -8.23
N GLY A 104 0.26 -18.20 -7.25
CA GLY A 104 1.56 -17.54 -7.22
C GLY A 104 1.60 -16.18 -7.89
N ASP A 105 0.47 -15.63 -8.30
CA ASP A 105 0.38 -14.26 -8.81
C ASP A 105 0.61 -13.21 -7.71
N ILE A 106 0.85 -11.99 -8.14
CA ILE A 106 0.77 -10.78 -7.33
C ILE A 106 -0.65 -10.22 -7.50
N LEU A 107 -1.34 -9.96 -6.39
CA LEU A 107 -2.70 -9.42 -6.39
C LEU A 107 -2.71 -7.98 -5.90
N VAL A 108 -3.23 -7.05 -6.69
CA VAL A 108 -3.50 -5.67 -6.29
C VAL A 108 -5.01 -5.44 -6.28
N VAL A 109 -5.52 -5.07 -5.12
CA VAL A 109 -6.95 -4.75 -4.94
C VAL A 109 -7.12 -3.24 -5.04
N HIS A 110 -7.77 -2.79 -6.10
CA HIS A 110 -8.09 -1.39 -6.31
C HIS A 110 -9.46 -1.07 -5.69
N THR A 111 -9.43 -0.39 -4.56
CA THR A 111 -10.64 0.03 -3.85
C THR A 111 -11.12 1.42 -4.29
N GLY A 112 -10.27 2.18 -4.99
CA GLY A 112 -10.49 3.58 -5.33
C GLY A 112 -10.39 4.52 -4.12
N TRP A 113 -9.89 4.02 -2.98
CA TRP A 113 -9.86 4.76 -1.71
C TRP A 113 -8.77 5.82 -1.66
N HIS A 114 -7.68 5.65 -2.42
CA HIS A 114 -6.61 6.63 -2.56
C HIS A 114 -7.10 8.05 -2.88
N LYS A 115 -8.29 8.19 -3.48
CA LYS A 115 -8.89 9.50 -3.81
C LYS A 115 -9.26 10.35 -2.58
N TYR A 116 -9.35 9.75 -1.39
CA TYR A 116 -9.64 10.45 -0.14
C TYR A 116 -8.40 10.82 0.65
N ALA A 117 -7.22 10.38 0.25
CA ALA A 117 -5.97 10.70 0.92
C ALA A 117 -5.70 12.22 0.91
N TRP A 118 -5.11 12.73 1.99
CA TRP A 118 -4.91 14.18 2.20
C TRP A 118 -3.95 14.86 1.23
N TYR A 119 -3.17 14.13 0.47
CA TYR A 119 -2.35 14.69 -0.62
C TYR A 119 -3.15 14.98 -1.90
N GLN A 120 -4.42 14.65 -1.94
CA GLN A 120 -5.28 14.93 -3.07
C GLN A 120 -5.60 16.43 -3.20
N PRO A 121 -5.98 16.92 -4.38
CA PRO A 121 -6.39 18.29 -4.57
C PRO A 121 -7.48 18.73 -3.59
N GLU A 122 -7.49 20.02 -3.27
CA GLU A 122 -8.48 20.61 -2.38
C GLU A 122 -9.91 20.22 -2.77
N GLY A 123 -10.70 19.80 -1.78
CA GLY A 123 -12.08 19.34 -1.95
C GLY A 123 -12.25 17.86 -2.29
N MET A 124 -11.13 17.13 -2.49
CA MET A 124 -11.16 15.66 -2.68
C MET A 124 -10.66 14.91 -1.44
N ALA A 125 -9.72 15.50 -0.70
CA ALA A 125 -9.19 14.89 0.52
C ALA A 125 -10.26 14.82 1.62
N ASP A 126 -10.35 13.65 2.25
CA ASP A 126 -11.24 13.37 3.40
C ASP A 126 -10.51 12.39 4.31
N GLU A 127 -9.76 12.94 5.28
CA GLU A 127 -8.91 12.14 6.18
C GLU A 127 -9.73 11.20 7.05
N GLU A 128 -10.86 11.65 7.57
CA GLU A 128 -11.77 10.85 8.40
C GLU A 128 -12.24 9.62 7.63
N ARG A 129 -12.69 9.84 6.41
CA ARG A 129 -13.15 8.77 5.52
C ARG A 129 -12.00 7.86 5.12
N TYR A 130 -10.85 8.44 4.78
CA TYR A 130 -9.68 7.68 4.36
C TYR A 130 -9.22 6.69 5.42
N ILE A 131 -9.24 7.10 6.70
CA ILE A 131 -8.75 6.29 7.81
C ILE A 131 -9.82 5.32 8.35
N HIS A 132 -11.06 5.77 8.50
CA HIS A 132 -12.05 5.05 9.29
C HIS A 132 -13.17 4.39 8.49
N LEU A 133 -13.29 4.66 7.19
CA LEU A 133 -14.37 4.13 6.38
C LEU A 133 -13.90 3.31 5.18
N HIS A 134 -12.61 2.99 5.09
CA HIS A 134 -12.09 2.22 3.95
C HIS A 134 -12.67 0.80 3.90
N PRO A 135 -12.85 0.23 2.69
CA PRO A 135 -13.22 -1.16 2.56
C PRO A 135 -12.08 -2.07 2.99
N GLY A 136 -12.42 -3.25 3.42
CA GLY A 136 -11.46 -4.25 3.84
C GLY A 136 -11.80 -5.66 3.34
N PRO A 137 -10.93 -6.63 3.60
CA PRO A 137 -11.14 -8.02 3.21
C PRO A 137 -12.17 -8.69 4.11
N SER A 138 -12.83 -9.70 3.56
CA SER A 138 -13.64 -10.62 4.34
C SER A 138 -12.78 -11.54 5.21
N ARG A 139 -13.40 -12.19 6.19
CA ARG A 139 -12.72 -13.01 7.19
C ARG A 139 -11.91 -14.16 6.59
N GLU A 140 -12.39 -14.77 5.52
CA GLU A 140 -11.74 -15.89 4.83
C GLU A 140 -10.58 -15.48 3.90
N TRP A 141 -10.33 -14.18 3.75
CA TRP A 141 -9.40 -13.63 2.78
C TRP A 141 -7.97 -14.17 2.91
N VAL A 142 -7.44 -14.18 4.12
CA VAL A 142 -6.05 -14.60 4.37
C VAL A 142 -5.86 -16.09 4.04
N ASP A 143 -6.80 -16.94 4.47
CA ASP A 143 -6.76 -18.38 4.18
C ASP A 143 -6.85 -18.64 2.67
N TRP A 144 -7.66 -17.86 1.98
CA TRP A 144 -7.76 -17.92 0.53
C TRP A 144 -6.46 -17.49 -0.17
N LEU A 145 -5.85 -16.36 0.24
CA LEU A 145 -4.55 -15.91 -0.30
C LEU A 145 -3.47 -17.00 -0.14
N ILE A 146 -3.43 -17.65 1.01
CA ILE A 146 -2.50 -18.76 1.30
C ILE A 146 -2.78 -19.95 0.38
N SER A 147 -4.06 -20.33 0.23
CA SER A 147 -4.47 -21.44 -0.65
C SER A 147 -4.10 -21.19 -2.11
N ARG A 148 -4.19 -19.95 -2.58
CA ARG A 148 -3.80 -19.49 -3.91
C ARG A 148 -2.31 -19.21 -4.05
N LYS A 149 -1.52 -19.35 -2.96
CA LYS A 149 -0.09 -19.07 -2.93
C LYS A 149 0.26 -17.66 -3.44
N ILE A 150 -0.61 -16.68 -3.16
CA ILE A 150 -0.38 -15.30 -3.58
C ILE A 150 0.92 -14.82 -2.95
N LYS A 151 1.80 -14.24 -3.77
CA LYS A 151 3.14 -13.80 -3.34
C LYS A 151 3.10 -12.47 -2.60
N VAL A 152 2.35 -11.53 -3.15
CA VAL A 152 2.16 -10.19 -2.60
C VAL A 152 0.71 -9.81 -2.81
N TRP A 153 0.13 -9.23 -1.80
CA TRP A 153 -1.17 -8.58 -1.87
C TRP A 153 -1.00 -7.10 -1.56
N GLY A 154 -1.50 -6.24 -2.44
CA GLY A 154 -1.48 -4.79 -2.30
C GLY A 154 -2.87 -4.20 -2.35
N VAL A 155 -3.04 -3.03 -1.73
CA VAL A 155 -4.29 -2.26 -1.69
C VAL A 155 -3.99 -0.77 -1.76
N ASP A 156 -4.93 0.03 -2.26
CA ASP A 156 -4.82 1.49 -2.35
C ASP A 156 -5.54 2.23 -1.20
N ALA A 157 -5.68 1.57 -0.06
CA ALA A 157 -6.23 2.13 1.19
C ALA A 157 -5.12 2.33 2.24
N VAL A 158 -5.47 2.98 3.36
CA VAL A 158 -4.53 3.26 4.46
C VAL A 158 -4.09 2.00 5.18
N SER A 159 -4.91 0.97 5.20
CA SER A 159 -4.64 -0.32 5.83
C SER A 159 -5.17 -1.47 4.98
N THR A 160 -4.61 -2.65 5.19
CA THR A 160 -5.11 -3.90 4.64
C THR A 160 -6.21 -4.53 5.50
N ASP A 161 -6.35 -4.09 6.74
CA ASP A 161 -7.41 -4.56 7.64
C ASP A 161 -8.73 -3.84 7.34
N HIS A 162 -9.82 -4.43 7.80
CA HIS A 162 -11.11 -3.74 7.85
C HIS A 162 -11.15 -2.87 9.11
N PRO A 163 -11.59 -1.59 9.04
CA PRO A 163 -11.70 -0.68 10.19
C PRO A 163 -12.56 -1.19 11.33
#